data_07c11de62ab91404ac57074f50904574
#
_entry.id   07c11de62ab91404ac57074f50904574
#
_cell.length_a   1.000
_cell.length_b   1.000
_cell.length_c   1.000
_cell.angle_alpha   90.00
_cell.angle_beta   90.00
_cell.angle_gamma   90.00
#
_symmetry.space_group_name_H-M   'P 1'
#
loop_
_entity.id
_entity.type
_entity.pdbx_description
1 polymer ?
#
loop_
_entity_poly.entity_id
_entity_poly.type
_entity_poly.pdbx_seq_one_letter_code
_entity_poly.pdbx_strand_id
1 'polypeptide(L)'
;MPSLFEAYVTNLGKYNEGELVGETLKFPATTEEVQALLKRIGVDGIRYEEIFITSFDGDVLGLYDYLGEYENLDELNHLAHLLSDMGTADLEKFEAVIDSGEYTGSVQELINLTQNLDCFDFEPGISNDEELGRLYIQDYGAVEIPEHLIDYIDYEAYGRDARINESGHYAPGGYVRNNYGNFIEVYHGREDIPDEHRIFAYPKLNIREQMAAYQGIIDKSALDTEKHRISPVSYTHLRAHETCADL
;
A
#
# COMPACT_ATOMS: atom_id res chain seq x y z
N MET A 1 15.51 -9.68 9.86
CA MET A 1 15.66 -8.24 9.60
C MET A 1 14.66 -7.50 10.46
N PRO A 2 14.87 -6.25 10.87
CA PRO A 2 13.78 -5.49 11.48
C PRO A 2 12.62 -5.39 10.46
N SER A 3 11.39 -5.42 10.96
CA SER A 3 10.21 -5.20 10.13
C SER A 3 10.15 -3.74 9.73
N LEU A 4 9.92 -3.45 8.46
CA LEU A 4 9.72 -2.08 7.95
C LEU A 4 8.27 -1.65 8.09
N PHE A 5 7.37 -2.54 7.77
CA PHE A 5 5.94 -2.35 7.94
C PHE A 5 5.23 -3.68 8.16
N GLU A 6 4.00 -3.61 8.56
CA GLU A 6 3.14 -4.76 8.82
C GLU A 6 1.73 -4.54 8.29
N ALA A 7 1.05 -5.63 7.95
CA ALA A 7 -0.34 -5.63 7.49
C ALA A 7 -1.18 -6.57 8.35
N TYR A 8 -2.38 -6.14 8.72
CA TYR A 8 -3.33 -7.02 9.37
C TYR A 8 -4.14 -7.79 8.32
N VAL A 9 -3.74 -9.05 8.11
CA VAL A 9 -4.30 -9.95 7.08
C VAL A 9 -5.51 -10.67 7.65
N THR A 10 -6.66 -10.54 7.00
CA THR A 10 -7.96 -11.04 7.46
C THR A 10 -8.52 -12.08 6.48
N ASN A 11 -9.14 -13.13 7.01
CA ASN A 11 -9.87 -14.14 6.24
C ASN A 11 -11.18 -13.54 5.71
N LEU A 12 -11.28 -13.32 4.39
CA LEU A 12 -12.45 -12.72 3.76
C LEU A 12 -13.70 -13.57 3.86
N GLY A 13 -13.56 -14.90 3.74
CA GLY A 13 -14.70 -15.82 3.84
C GLY A 13 -15.33 -15.80 5.22
N LYS A 14 -14.54 -15.81 6.29
CA LYS A 14 -15.05 -15.69 7.68
C LYS A 14 -15.62 -14.31 7.96
N TYR A 15 -14.98 -13.25 7.44
CA TYR A 15 -15.50 -11.90 7.55
C TYR A 15 -16.91 -11.79 6.95
N ASN A 16 -17.14 -12.38 5.79
CA ASN A 16 -18.46 -12.45 5.14
C ASN A 16 -19.48 -13.30 5.94
N GLU A 17 -19.00 -14.19 6.80
CA GLU A 17 -19.83 -14.96 7.73
C GLU A 17 -20.09 -14.23 9.08
N GLY A 18 -19.54 -13.02 9.24
CA GLY A 18 -19.68 -12.20 10.45
C GLY A 18 -18.60 -12.44 11.51
N GLU A 19 -17.53 -13.15 11.17
CA GLU A 19 -16.40 -13.42 12.05
C GLU A 19 -15.16 -12.62 11.63
N LEU A 20 -14.67 -11.73 12.48
CA LEU A 20 -13.41 -11.03 12.23
C LEU A 20 -12.24 -11.90 12.70
N VAL A 21 -11.60 -12.60 11.76
CA VAL A 21 -10.45 -13.45 12.02
C VAL A 21 -9.28 -13.03 11.16
N GLY A 22 -8.26 -12.45 11.77
CA GLY A 22 -7.05 -11.96 11.11
C GLY A 22 -5.87 -11.96 12.05
N GLU A 23 -4.69 -11.72 11.50
CA GLU A 23 -3.42 -11.63 12.22
C GLU A 23 -2.44 -10.73 11.48
N THR A 24 -1.52 -10.13 12.21
CA THR A 24 -0.49 -9.24 11.67
C THR A 24 0.61 -10.04 10.96
N LEU A 25 0.89 -9.68 9.71
CA LEU A 25 2.04 -10.13 8.94
C LEU A 25 3.06 -8.99 8.86
N LYS A 26 4.30 -9.28 9.23
CA LYS A 26 5.42 -8.32 9.17
C LYS A 26 6.19 -8.51 7.88
N PHE A 27 6.56 -7.41 7.23
CA PHE A 27 7.33 -7.42 5.99
C PHE A 27 8.75 -6.84 6.19
N PRO A 28 9.75 -7.41 5.49
CA PRO A 28 9.67 -8.59 4.63
C PRO A 28 9.43 -9.89 5.40
N ALA A 29 8.69 -10.83 4.79
CA ALA A 29 8.25 -12.10 5.35
C ALA A 29 8.78 -13.28 4.52
N THR A 30 8.65 -14.49 5.08
CA THR A 30 8.94 -15.75 4.38
C THR A 30 7.66 -16.51 4.02
N THR A 31 7.76 -17.44 3.06
CA THR A 31 6.65 -18.33 2.69
C THR A 31 6.14 -19.12 3.89
N GLU A 32 7.02 -19.58 4.78
CA GLU A 32 6.67 -20.35 5.97
C GLU A 32 5.86 -19.50 6.95
N GLU A 33 6.22 -18.22 7.12
CA GLU A 33 5.47 -17.30 7.99
C GLU A 33 4.08 -17.04 7.44
N VAL A 34 3.94 -16.82 6.12
CA VAL A 34 2.65 -16.66 5.46
C VAL A 34 1.80 -17.93 5.59
N GLN A 35 2.34 -19.10 5.31
CA GLN A 35 1.61 -20.37 5.46
C GLN A 35 1.14 -20.59 6.90
N ALA A 36 1.98 -20.29 7.88
CA ALA A 36 1.64 -20.40 9.29
C ALA A 36 0.54 -19.42 9.70
N LEU A 37 0.61 -18.18 9.23
CA LEU A 37 -0.41 -17.16 9.46
C LEU A 37 -1.74 -17.58 8.83
N LEU A 38 -1.76 -17.95 7.54
CA LEU A 38 -2.96 -18.37 6.83
C LEU A 38 -3.63 -19.56 7.54
N LYS A 39 -2.83 -20.50 8.02
CA LYS A 39 -3.35 -21.65 8.82
C LYS A 39 -4.02 -21.19 10.11
N ARG A 40 -3.43 -20.22 10.85
CA ARG A 40 -3.99 -19.70 12.11
C ARG A 40 -5.29 -18.95 11.91
N ILE A 41 -5.39 -18.15 10.84
CA ILE A 41 -6.62 -17.41 10.50
C ILE A 41 -7.66 -18.27 9.77
N GLY A 42 -7.31 -19.55 9.45
CA GLY A 42 -8.21 -20.52 8.83
C GLY A 42 -8.40 -20.35 7.33
N VAL A 43 -7.46 -19.72 6.62
CA VAL A 43 -7.37 -19.74 5.15
C VAL A 43 -6.65 -21.02 4.76
N ASP A 44 -7.36 -21.91 4.07
CA ASP A 44 -6.89 -23.28 3.81
C ASP A 44 -6.71 -23.61 2.32
N GLY A 45 -7.14 -22.69 1.43
CA GLY A 45 -7.09 -22.88 -0.02
C GLY A 45 -8.14 -23.87 -0.56
N ILE A 46 -9.15 -24.23 0.25
CA ILE A 46 -10.25 -25.15 -0.11
C ILE A 46 -11.60 -24.54 0.24
N ARG A 47 -11.85 -24.25 1.53
CA ARG A 47 -13.09 -23.64 2.02
C ARG A 47 -12.96 -22.12 2.04
N TYR A 48 -11.82 -21.63 2.48
CA TYR A 48 -11.48 -20.22 2.55
C TYR A 48 -10.19 -19.99 1.76
N GLU A 49 -10.31 -19.26 0.65
CA GLU A 49 -9.21 -19.04 -0.28
C GLU A 49 -8.75 -17.60 -0.27
N GLU A 50 -9.60 -16.66 0.12
CA GLU A 50 -9.37 -15.24 -0.05
C GLU A 50 -9.01 -14.55 1.27
N ILE A 51 -8.12 -13.58 1.15
CA ILE A 51 -7.72 -12.68 2.22
C ILE A 51 -7.94 -11.23 1.78
N PHE A 52 -8.03 -10.34 2.74
CA PHE A 52 -7.92 -8.91 2.53
C PHE A 52 -7.17 -8.28 3.72
N ILE A 53 -6.69 -7.06 3.53
CA ILE A 53 -5.90 -6.34 4.52
C ILE A 53 -6.79 -5.27 5.13
N THR A 54 -6.92 -5.26 6.45
CA THR A 54 -7.77 -4.29 7.16
C THR A 54 -7.01 -3.08 7.69
N SER A 55 -5.71 -3.20 7.85
CA SER A 55 -4.86 -2.08 8.25
C SER A 55 -3.39 -2.35 7.93
N PHE A 56 -2.65 -1.27 7.76
CA PHE A 56 -1.18 -1.26 7.71
C PHE A 56 -0.64 -0.46 8.88
N ASP A 57 0.59 -0.77 9.31
CA ASP A 57 1.35 -0.03 10.32
C ASP A 57 2.87 -0.21 10.08
N GLY A 58 3.69 0.72 10.58
CA GLY A 58 5.16 0.62 10.49
C GLY A 58 5.85 1.98 10.44
N ASP A 59 7.15 1.95 10.07
CA ASP A 59 8.06 3.08 10.22
C ASP A 59 8.21 3.94 8.94
N VAL A 60 7.66 3.51 7.77
CA VAL A 60 7.75 4.27 6.52
C VAL A 60 6.63 5.31 6.45
N LEU A 61 7.00 6.59 6.58
CA LEU A 61 6.06 7.69 6.65
C LEU A 61 5.25 7.84 5.34
N GLY A 62 3.93 7.99 5.46
CA GLY A 62 3.04 8.25 4.33
C GLY A 62 2.71 7.03 3.47
N LEU A 63 3.43 5.89 3.59
CA LEU A 63 3.24 4.72 2.72
C LEU A 63 1.82 4.15 2.80
N TYR A 64 1.25 4.10 4.00
CA TYR A 64 -0.02 3.40 4.26
C TYR A 64 -1.24 4.07 3.66
N ASP A 65 -1.15 5.36 3.36
CA ASP A 65 -2.22 6.12 2.71
C ASP A 65 -2.45 5.69 1.26
N TYR A 66 -1.48 4.99 0.68
CA TYR A 66 -1.48 4.56 -0.72
C TYR A 66 -1.64 3.04 -0.91
N LEU A 67 -1.75 2.28 0.20
CA LEU A 67 -1.94 0.83 0.14
C LEU A 67 -3.41 0.45 0.35
N GLY A 68 -3.94 -0.36 -0.55
CA GLY A 68 -5.34 -0.79 -0.56
C GLY A 68 -5.59 -2.09 0.21
N GLU A 69 -6.88 -2.40 0.44
CA GLU A 69 -7.31 -3.60 1.18
C GLU A 69 -7.01 -4.92 0.44
N TYR A 70 -6.81 -4.87 -0.88
CA TYR A 70 -6.64 -6.07 -1.73
C TYR A 70 -5.25 -6.16 -2.37
N GLU A 71 -4.26 -5.57 -1.73
CA GLU A 71 -2.88 -5.65 -2.21
C GLU A 71 -2.34 -7.08 -2.18
N ASN A 72 -1.49 -7.38 -3.15
CA ASN A 72 -0.88 -8.69 -3.26
C ASN A 72 0.29 -8.83 -2.28
N LEU A 73 0.34 -9.91 -1.49
CA LEU A 73 1.38 -10.13 -0.49
C LEU A 73 2.79 -10.26 -1.10
N ASP A 74 2.92 -10.81 -2.31
CA ASP A 74 4.21 -10.93 -2.99
C ASP A 74 4.73 -9.56 -3.44
N GLU A 75 3.84 -8.68 -3.95
CA GLU A 75 4.20 -7.30 -4.31
C GLU A 75 4.58 -6.47 -3.08
N LEU A 76 3.81 -6.59 -1.99
CA LEU A 76 4.15 -5.94 -0.72
C LEU A 76 5.49 -6.42 -0.16
N ASN A 77 5.77 -7.73 -0.28
CA ASN A 77 7.03 -8.29 0.17
C ASN A 77 8.19 -7.82 -0.69
N HIS A 78 7.98 -7.73 -2.01
CA HIS A 78 8.99 -7.20 -2.92
C HIS A 78 9.30 -5.73 -2.62
N LEU A 79 8.27 -4.90 -2.44
CA LEU A 79 8.43 -3.50 -2.03
C LEU A 79 9.19 -3.40 -0.70
N ALA A 80 8.85 -4.22 0.29
CA ALA A 80 9.55 -4.24 1.57
C ALA A 80 11.04 -4.60 1.46
N HIS A 81 11.40 -5.54 0.58
CA HIS A 81 12.80 -5.85 0.30
C HIS A 81 13.53 -4.66 -0.31
N LEU A 82 12.93 -4.02 -1.34
CA LEU A 82 13.53 -2.86 -1.98
C LEU A 82 13.75 -1.70 -1.00
N LEU A 83 12.77 -1.41 -0.15
CA LEU A 83 12.89 -0.39 0.89
C LEU A 83 13.91 -0.76 1.96
N SER A 84 14.03 -2.05 2.33
CA SER A 84 15.02 -2.55 3.30
C SER A 84 16.46 -2.41 2.83
N ASP A 85 16.66 -2.46 1.52
CA ASP A 85 17.99 -2.34 0.90
C ASP A 85 18.42 -0.87 0.71
N MET A 86 17.51 0.08 0.94
CA MET A 86 17.81 1.50 0.85
C MET A 86 18.65 1.99 2.03
N GLY A 87 19.51 2.95 1.77
CA GLY A 87 20.15 3.76 2.80
C GLY A 87 19.16 4.76 3.42
N THR A 88 19.46 5.26 4.61
CA THR A 88 18.58 6.21 5.32
C THR A 88 18.24 7.43 4.46
N ALA A 89 19.20 7.99 3.74
CA ALA A 89 18.97 9.17 2.89
C ALA A 89 18.04 8.88 1.70
N ASP A 90 18.12 7.68 1.11
CA ASP A 90 17.23 7.28 0.02
C ASP A 90 15.82 7.00 0.55
N LEU A 91 15.69 6.44 1.75
CA LEU A 91 14.40 6.22 2.38
C LEU A 91 13.71 7.54 2.74
N GLU A 92 14.43 8.51 3.33
CA GLU A 92 13.92 9.86 3.59
C GLU A 92 13.47 10.56 2.30
N LYS A 93 14.23 10.39 1.22
CA LYS A 93 13.87 10.92 -0.10
C LYS A 93 12.62 10.22 -0.67
N PHE A 94 12.54 8.89 -0.55
CA PHE A 94 11.35 8.12 -0.96
C PHE A 94 10.11 8.61 -0.20
N GLU A 95 10.18 8.76 1.12
CA GLU A 95 9.10 9.29 1.94
C GLU A 95 8.67 10.70 1.52
N ALA A 96 9.63 11.57 1.20
CA ALA A 96 9.34 12.91 0.72
C ALA A 96 8.63 12.91 -0.64
N VAL A 97 9.02 12.01 -1.55
CA VAL A 97 8.38 11.89 -2.87
C VAL A 97 6.95 11.39 -2.75
N ILE A 98 6.70 10.33 -1.96
CA ILE A 98 5.34 9.83 -1.77
C ILE A 98 4.44 10.85 -1.05
N ASP A 99 4.98 11.66 -0.12
CA ASP A 99 4.23 12.75 0.52
C ASP A 99 3.78 13.83 -0.48
N SER A 100 4.53 14.04 -1.57
CA SER A 100 4.11 14.91 -2.68
C SER A 100 2.96 14.34 -3.51
N GLY A 101 2.65 13.06 -3.38
CA GLY A 101 1.62 12.34 -4.13
C GLY A 101 2.05 11.89 -5.52
N GLU A 102 3.34 11.96 -5.85
CA GLU A 102 3.87 11.49 -7.14
C GLU A 102 4.14 9.97 -7.08
N TYR A 103 3.73 9.24 -8.14
CA TYR A 103 3.94 7.79 -8.30
C TYR A 103 3.38 6.94 -7.14
N THR A 104 2.18 7.29 -6.67
CA THR A 104 1.53 6.66 -5.52
C THR A 104 0.21 5.95 -5.86
N GLY A 105 -0.16 5.87 -7.12
CA GLY A 105 -1.44 5.33 -7.56
C GLY A 105 -1.57 3.81 -7.44
N SER A 106 -0.46 3.08 -7.22
CA SER A 106 -0.44 1.63 -7.07
C SER A 106 0.87 1.14 -6.44
N VAL A 107 0.87 -0.10 -5.92
CA VAL A 107 2.12 -0.76 -5.45
C VAL A 107 3.14 -0.88 -6.58
N GLN A 108 2.70 -1.05 -7.83
CA GLN A 108 3.58 -1.05 -9.00
C GLN A 108 4.31 0.29 -9.18
N GLU A 109 3.61 1.41 -9.02
CA GLU A 109 4.23 2.74 -9.08
C GLU A 109 5.21 2.95 -7.93
N LEU A 110 4.87 2.54 -6.71
CA LEU A 110 5.76 2.59 -5.55
C LEU A 110 7.03 1.75 -5.77
N ILE A 111 6.90 0.53 -6.32
CA ILE A 111 8.05 -0.31 -6.68
C ILE A 111 8.94 0.38 -7.73
N ASN A 112 8.34 0.95 -8.79
CA ASN A 112 9.10 1.66 -9.80
C ASN A 112 9.76 2.92 -9.22
N LEU A 113 9.10 3.65 -8.31
CA LEU A 113 9.68 4.81 -7.64
C LEU A 113 10.97 4.46 -6.90
N THR A 114 11.04 3.29 -6.24
CA THR A 114 12.27 2.86 -5.54
C THR A 114 13.49 2.78 -6.46
N GLN A 115 13.29 2.60 -7.75
CA GLN A 115 14.34 2.47 -8.77
C GLN A 115 14.61 3.77 -9.54
N ASN A 116 13.86 4.84 -9.24
CA ASN A 116 13.88 6.11 -9.97
C ASN A 116 13.99 7.33 -9.05
N LEU A 117 14.54 7.18 -7.85
CA LEU A 117 14.73 8.29 -6.93
C LEU A 117 15.68 9.38 -7.46
N ASP A 118 16.52 9.06 -8.43
CA ASP A 118 17.38 10.00 -9.14
C ASP A 118 16.61 10.98 -10.04
N CYS A 119 15.33 10.70 -10.34
CA CYS A 119 14.41 11.64 -11.00
C CYS A 119 13.94 12.77 -10.10
N PHE A 120 14.31 12.76 -8.82
CA PHE A 120 13.95 13.77 -7.84
C PHE A 120 15.19 14.36 -7.18
N ASP A 121 15.13 15.66 -6.91
CA ASP A 121 16.07 16.33 -6.02
C ASP A 121 15.44 16.45 -4.63
N PHE A 122 16.22 16.19 -3.58
CA PHE A 122 15.79 16.28 -2.19
C PHE A 122 16.78 17.09 -1.39
N GLU A 123 16.29 18.14 -0.72
CA GLU A 123 17.06 19.05 0.12
C GLU A 123 16.66 18.83 1.58
N PRO A 124 17.42 18.02 2.34
CA PRO A 124 17.09 17.69 3.71
C PRO A 124 17.13 18.93 4.62
N GLY A 125 16.15 19.00 5.52
CA GLY A 125 16.05 20.07 6.52
C GLY A 125 15.45 21.39 6.02
N ILE A 126 15.13 21.52 4.74
CA ILE A 126 14.46 22.70 4.18
C ILE A 126 12.94 22.54 4.34
N SER A 127 12.31 23.43 5.11
CA SER A 127 10.91 23.30 5.52
C SER A 127 10.01 24.48 5.16
N ASN A 128 10.58 25.55 4.62
CA ASN A 128 9.85 26.78 4.28
C ASN A 128 10.54 27.59 3.18
N ASP A 129 9.79 28.56 2.63
CA ASP A 129 10.24 29.37 1.52
C ASP A 129 11.48 30.22 1.88
N GLU A 130 11.64 30.69 3.12
CA GLU A 130 12.82 31.47 3.51
C GLU A 130 14.09 30.61 3.49
N GLU A 131 14.03 29.39 4.05
CA GLU A 131 15.15 28.46 4.03
C GLU A 131 15.53 28.05 2.61
N LEU A 132 14.53 27.78 1.77
CA LEU A 132 14.74 27.46 0.35
C LEU A 132 15.41 28.63 -0.39
N GLY A 133 14.95 29.85 -0.16
CA GLY A 133 15.55 31.05 -0.76
C GLY A 133 17.00 31.29 -0.31
N ARG A 134 17.31 31.00 0.96
CA ARG A 134 18.67 31.05 1.49
C ARG A 134 19.57 30.00 0.84
N LEU A 135 19.11 28.74 0.77
CA LEU A 135 19.82 27.65 0.11
C LEU A 135 20.19 28.03 -1.33
N TYR A 136 19.24 28.53 -2.12
CA TYR A 136 19.49 28.85 -3.52
C TYR A 136 20.41 30.05 -3.72
N ILE A 137 20.20 31.09 -2.93
CA ILE A 137 20.97 32.32 -3.09
C ILE A 137 22.35 32.21 -2.44
N GLN A 138 22.42 31.75 -1.21
CA GLN A 138 23.67 31.75 -0.42
C GLN A 138 24.53 30.52 -0.70
N ASP A 139 23.94 29.33 -0.74
CA ASP A 139 24.70 28.08 -0.84
C ASP A 139 24.95 27.70 -2.30
N TYR A 140 23.94 27.82 -3.16
CA TYR A 140 24.05 27.46 -4.59
C TYR A 140 24.48 28.62 -5.44
N GLY A 141 24.47 29.85 -4.90
CA GLY A 141 24.91 31.06 -5.66
C GLY A 141 24.04 31.37 -6.87
N ALA A 142 22.75 31.09 -6.80
CA ALA A 142 21.80 31.30 -7.90
C ALA A 142 21.76 32.78 -8.34
N VAL A 143 22.09 33.70 -7.45
CA VAL A 143 22.19 35.16 -7.70
C VAL A 143 23.44 35.72 -7.06
N GLU A 144 24.27 36.43 -7.82
CA GLU A 144 25.40 37.18 -7.27
C GLU A 144 24.91 38.46 -6.56
N ILE A 145 25.05 38.49 -5.23
CA ILE A 145 24.61 39.61 -4.40
C ILE A 145 25.82 40.28 -3.79
N PRO A 146 25.99 41.62 -4.01
CA PRO A 146 26.99 42.39 -3.30
C PRO A 146 26.81 42.31 -1.79
N GLU A 147 27.90 42.14 -1.02
CA GLU A 147 27.90 41.91 0.42
C GLU A 147 27.04 42.91 1.21
N HIS A 148 27.07 44.19 0.81
CA HIS A 148 26.30 45.27 1.46
C HIS A 148 24.78 45.21 1.20
N LEU A 149 24.30 44.33 0.32
CA LEU A 149 22.86 44.13 0.01
C LEU A 149 22.29 42.86 0.57
N ILE A 150 23.10 41.98 1.15
CA ILE A 150 22.64 40.64 1.66
C ILE A 150 21.51 40.79 2.67
N ASP A 151 21.59 41.76 3.58
CA ASP A 151 20.58 41.99 4.63
C ASP A 151 19.26 42.57 4.10
N TYR A 152 19.21 42.97 2.83
CA TYR A 152 18.02 43.52 2.20
C TYR A 152 17.32 42.56 1.26
N ILE A 153 17.79 41.32 1.16
CA ILE A 153 17.21 40.30 0.30
C ILE A 153 15.95 39.67 0.97
N ASP A 154 14.88 39.64 0.20
CA ASP A 154 13.67 38.90 0.57
C ASP A 154 13.81 37.41 0.15
N TYR A 155 14.44 36.63 1.01
CA TYR A 155 14.67 35.21 0.76
C TYR A 155 13.37 34.42 0.66
N GLU A 156 12.33 34.78 1.47
CA GLU A 156 11.04 34.13 1.44
C GLU A 156 10.34 34.31 0.08
N ALA A 157 10.37 35.53 -0.47
CA ALA A 157 9.80 35.77 -1.79
C ALA A 157 10.53 34.99 -2.88
N TYR A 158 11.86 34.93 -2.83
CA TYR A 158 12.65 34.15 -3.79
C TYR A 158 12.37 32.67 -3.71
N GLY A 159 12.38 32.08 -2.51
CA GLY A 159 12.12 30.66 -2.30
C GLY A 159 10.71 30.26 -2.70
N ARG A 160 9.70 31.09 -2.39
CA ARG A 160 8.34 30.87 -2.84
C ARG A 160 8.23 30.83 -4.38
N ASP A 161 8.86 31.77 -5.06
CA ASP A 161 8.84 31.82 -6.51
C ASP A 161 9.58 30.63 -7.12
N ALA A 162 10.71 30.22 -6.53
CA ALA A 162 11.45 29.02 -6.92
C ALA A 162 10.58 27.76 -6.77
N ARG A 163 10.00 27.54 -5.59
CA ARG A 163 9.12 26.40 -5.32
C ARG A 163 7.95 26.30 -6.30
N ILE A 164 7.30 27.43 -6.59
CA ILE A 164 6.17 27.46 -7.54
C ILE A 164 6.65 27.11 -8.95
N ASN A 165 7.77 27.68 -9.39
CA ASN A 165 8.31 27.45 -10.74
C ASN A 165 8.78 26.00 -10.95
N GLU A 166 9.28 25.36 -9.90
CA GLU A 166 9.78 23.98 -9.92
C GLU A 166 8.71 22.96 -9.56
N SER A 167 7.51 23.41 -9.16
CA SER A 167 6.45 22.55 -8.62
C SER A 167 6.92 21.72 -7.42
N GLY A 168 7.81 22.32 -6.60
CA GLY A 168 8.38 21.62 -5.44
C GLY A 168 7.43 21.56 -4.23
N HIS A 169 7.72 20.62 -3.33
CA HIS A 169 6.89 20.29 -2.19
C HIS A 169 7.73 20.26 -0.90
N TYR A 170 7.20 20.79 0.21
CA TYR A 170 7.75 20.60 1.55
C TYR A 170 7.16 19.34 2.17
N ALA A 171 7.98 18.32 2.31
CA ALA A 171 7.65 17.04 2.90
C ALA A 171 8.26 16.91 4.31
N PRO A 172 7.82 15.92 5.10
CA PRO A 172 8.56 15.51 6.28
C PRO A 172 10.04 15.24 5.95
N GLY A 173 10.94 15.89 6.67
CA GLY A 173 12.38 15.74 6.45
C GLY A 173 13.03 16.72 5.48
N GLY A 174 12.30 17.39 4.56
CA GLY A 174 12.94 18.32 3.63
C GLY A 174 12.06 18.81 2.48
N TYR A 175 12.70 19.42 1.52
CA TYR A 175 12.09 19.91 0.28
C TYR A 175 12.40 18.95 -0.86
N VAL A 176 11.37 18.55 -1.61
CA VAL A 176 11.50 17.65 -2.77
C VAL A 176 10.96 18.31 -4.03
N ARG A 177 11.59 18.02 -5.16
CA ARG A 177 11.12 18.44 -6.49
C ARG A 177 11.47 17.37 -7.52
N ASN A 178 10.61 17.25 -8.54
CA ASN A 178 10.90 16.46 -9.72
C ASN A 178 11.92 17.19 -10.59
N ASN A 179 13.03 16.55 -10.94
CA ASN A 179 14.07 17.13 -11.81
C ASN A 179 13.85 16.81 -13.30
N TYR A 180 12.71 16.14 -13.59
CA TYR A 180 12.32 15.72 -14.94
C TYR A 180 13.33 14.76 -15.60
N GLY A 181 14.03 13.98 -14.77
CA GLY A 181 14.86 12.88 -15.23
C GLY A 181 14.06 11.82 -15.98
N ASN A 182 14.75 10.91 -16.62
CA ASN A 182 14.10 9.84 -17.38
C ASN A 182 13.59 8.74 -16.43
N PHE A 183 12.35 8.84 -15.99
CA PHE A 183 11.70 7.81 -15.19
C PHE A 183 11.50 6.55 -16.03
N ILE A 184 12.06 5.43 -15.60
CA ILE A 184 12.03 4.16 -16.33
C ILE A 184 11.21 3.15 -15.54
N GLU A 185 10.09 2.72 -16.07
CA GLU A 185 9.34 1.59 -15.51
C GLU A 185 10.11 0.29 -15.77
N VAL A 186 10.66 -0.31 -14.72
CA VAL A 186 11.37 -1.59 -14.76
C VAL A 186 10.53 -2.75 -14.22
N TYR A 187 9.55 -2.43 -13.40
CA TYR A 187 8.58 -3.36 -12.85
C TYR A 187 7.22 -3.19 -13.54
N HIS A 188 6.72 -4.23 -14.22
CA HIS A 188 5.49 -4.20 -15.00
C HIS A 188 4.37 -5.05 -14.37
N GLY A 189 4.67 -5.76 -13.28
CA GLY A 189 3.71 -6.57 -12.54
C GLY A 189 4.34 -7.82 -11.94
N ARG A 190 3.50 -8.70 -11.40
CA ARG A 190 3.89 -9.85 -10.57
C ARG A 190 4.88 -10.82 -11.22
N GLU A 191 4.92 -10.89 -12.54
CA GLU A 191 5.86 -11.78 -13.27
C GLU A 191 7.31 -11.33 -13.06
N ASP A 192 7.54 -10.04 -12.80
CA ASP A 192 8.86 -9.47 -12.57
C ASP A 192 9.37 -9.65 -11.14
N ILE A 193 8.52 -10.15 -10.21
CA ILE A 193 8.93 -10.41 -8.82
C ILE A 193 9.93 -11.55 -8.79
N PRO A 194 11.14 -11.35 -8.20
CA PRO A 194 12.11 -12.42 -7.98
C PRO A 194 11.50 -13.56 -7.16
N ASP A 195 11.88 -14.82 -7.48
CA ASP A 195 11.33 -16.00 -6.80
C ASP A 195 11.54 -15.97 -5.28
N GLU A 196 12.67 -15.39 -4.82
CA GLU A 196 12.98 -15.22 -3.39
C GLU A 196 12.08 -14.25 -2.66
N HIS A 197 11.39 -13.32 -3.38
CA HIS A 197 10.44 -12.37 -2.80
C HIS A 197 8.99 -12.87 -2.85
N ARG A 198 8.72 -13.99 -3.54
CA ARG A 198 7.40 -14.60 -3.61
C ARG A 198 7.14 -15.41 -2.35
N ILE A 199 6.13 -15.01 -1.59
CA ILE A 199 5.84 -15.59 -0.28
C ILE A 199 4.45 -16.22 -0.18
N PHE A 200 3.53 -15.88 -1.10
CA PHE A 200 2.16 -16.37 -1.01
C PHE A 200 2.06 -17.84 -1.39
N ALA A 201 1.73 -18.66 -0.41
CA ALA A 201 1.39 -20.06 -0.62
C ALA A 201 0.40 -20.53 0.44
N TYR A 202 -0.58 -21.33 0.03
CA TYR A 202 -1.52 -21.93 0.98
C TYR A 202 -0.84 -22.89 1.93
N PRO A 203 -1.38 -23.05 3.15
CA PRO A 203 -0.87 -24.04 4.11
C PRO A 203 -0.90 -25.46 3.55
N LYS A 204 0.13 -26.23 3.82
CA LYS A 204 0.13 -27.68 3.51
C LYS A 204 -0.78 -28.40 4.50
N LEU A 205 -1.94 -28.84 4.01
CA LEU A 205 -2.92 -29.56 4.81
C LEU A 205 -2.66 -31.10 4.75
N ASN A 206 -2.79 -31.77 5.87
CA ASN A 206 -2.86 -33.22 5.86
C ASN A 206 -4.26 -33.71 5.41
N ILE A 207 -4.39 -35.00 5.10
CA ILE A 207 -5.64 -35.59 4.56
C ILE A 207 -6.85 -35.30 5.46
N ARG A 208 -6.67 -35.33 6.78
CA ARG A 208 -7.77 -35.11 7.74
C ARG A 208 -8.21 -33.61 7.70
N GLU A 209 -7.30 -32.70 7.61
CA GLU A 209 -7.57 -31.25 7.47
C GLU A 209 -8.27 -30.95 6.14
N GLN A 210 -7.82 -31.57 5.03
CA GLN A 210 -8.49 -31.43 3.73
C GLN A 210 -9.93 -31.95 3.77
N MET A 211 -10.16 -33.15 4.33
CA MET A 211 -11.51 -33.70 4.48
C MET A 211 -12.42 -32.82 5.33
N ALA A 212 -11.90 -32.21 6.40
CA ALA A 212 -12.66 -31.30 7.24
C ALA A 212 -13.06 -30.02 6.49
N ALA A 213 -12.17 -29.47 5.66
CA ALA A 213 -12.45 -28.30 4.82
C ALA A 213 -13.56 -28.60 3.79
N TYR A 214 -13.48 -29.73 3.06
CA TYR A 214 -14.53 -30.17 2.14
C TYR A 214 -15.87 -30.42 2.84
N GLN A 215 -15.86 -31.06 4.03
CA GLN A 215 -17.08 -31.26 4.79
C GLN A 215 -17.74 -29.91 5.15
N GLY A 216 -16.95 -28.92 5.55
CA GLY A 216 -17.47 -27.59 5.84
C GLY A 216 -18.16 -26.90 4.66
N ILE A 217 -17.68 -27.12 3.41
CA ILE A 217 -18.37 -26.64 2.20
C ILE A 217 -19.72 -27.35 2.02
N ILE A 218 -19.77 -28.68 2.20
CA ILE A 218 -20.99 -29.48 2.06
C ILE A 218 -22.04 -29.04 3.07
N ASP A 219 -21.63 -28.86 4.34
CA ASP A 219 -22.54 -28.46 5.42
C ASP A 219 -23.13 -27.09 5.18
N LYS A 220 -22.35 -26.14 4.70
CA LYS A 220 -22.80 -24.78 4.32
C LYS A 220 -23.80 -24.82 3.17
N SER A 221 -23.53 -25.60 2.13
CA SER A 221 -24.44 -25.78 0.99
C SER A 221 -25.78 -26.42 1.40
N ALA A 222 -25.75 -27.36 2.33
CA ALA A 222 -26.95 -27.95 2.86
C ALA A 222 -27.80 -26.95 3.66
N LEU A 223 -27.18 -26.14 4.52
CA LEU A 223 -27.85 -25.08 5.29
C LEU A 223 -28.47 -24.01 4.39
N ASP A 224 -27.76 -23.59 3.35
CA ASP A 224 -28.29 -22.58 2.41
C ASP A 224 -29.49 -23.13 1.61
N THR A 225 -29.46 -24.43 1.25
CA THR A 225 -30.57 -25.09 0.58
C THR A 225 -31.78 -25.19 1.51
N GLU A 226 -31.57 -25.40 2.79
CA GLU A 226 -32.66 -25.53 3.79
C GLU A 226 -33.27 -24.15 4.08
N LYS A 227 -32.48 -23.08 4.17
CA LYS A 227 -32.97 -21.71 4.30
C LYS A 227 -33.83 -21.28 3.10
N HIS A 228 -33.50 -21.68 1.88
CA HIS A 228 -34.33 -21.45 0.70
C HIS A 228 -35.62 -22.28 0.70
N ARG A 229 -35.63 -23.43 1.34
CA ARG A 229 -36.85 -24.28 1.50
C ARG A 229 -37.83 -23.75 2.56
N ILE A 230 -37.36 -23.05 3.57
CA ILE A 230 -38.16 -22.54 4.72
C ILE A 230 -38.77 -21.18 4.46
N SER A 231 -38.61 -20.57 3.28
CA SER A 231 -39.25 -19.31 2.91
C SER A 231 -40.43 -19.49 1.95
N PRO A 232 -41.60 -20.05 2.43
CA PRO A 232 -42.81 -20.08 1.61
C PRO A 232 -43.52 -18.72 1.53
N VAL A 233 -43.04 -17.69 2.28
CA VAL A 233 -43.74 -16.41 2.43
C VAL A 233 -43.49 -15.48 1.24
N SER A 234 -42.43 -15.66 0.47
CA SER A 234 -42.15 -14.82 -0.71
C SER A 234 -43.03 -15.12 -1.91
N TYR A 235 -43.65 -16.31 -2.00
CA TYR A 235 -44.45 -16.71 -3.17
C TYR A 235 -45.90 -16.24 -3.10
N THR A 236 -46.42 -15.97 -1.91
CA THR A 236 -47.80 -15.50 -1.72
C THR A 236 -47.94 -14.00 -1.92
N HIS A 237 -46.91 -13.20 -1.73
CA HIS A 237 -46.98 -11.75 -1.97
C HIS A 237 -46.87 -11.35 -3.45
N LEU A 238 -46.22 -12.15 -4.31
CA LEU A 238 -46.13 -11.88 -5.72
C LEU A 238 -47.45 -12.23 -6.46
N ARG A 239 -48.23 -13.19 -5.99
CA ARG A 239 -49.56 -13.51 -6.57
C ARG A 239 -50.68 -12.58 -6.13
N ALA A 240 -50.55 -11.90 -4.99
CA ALA A 240 -51.56 -10.95 -4.53
C ALA A 240 -51.54 -9.62 -5.33
N HIS A 241 -50.43 -9.29 -5.98
CA HIS A 241 -50.32 -8.09 -6.81
C HIS A 241 -50.78 -8.26 -8.25
N GLU A 242 -50.81 -9.50 -8.77
CA GLU A 242 -51.28 -9.76 -10.16
C GLU A 242 -52.82 -9.87 -10.29
N THR A 243 -53.52 -10.04 -9.17
CA THR A 243 -55.01 -10.16 -9.22
C THR A 243 -55.76 -8.85 -8.96
N CYS A 244 -55.08 -7.71 -8.72
CA CYS A 244 -55.67 -6.40 -8.55
C CYS A 244 -55.57 -5.46 -9.76
N ALA A 245 -55.05 -5.93 -10.90
CA ALA A 245 -54.89 -5.09 -12.10
C ALA A 245 -55.93 -5.36 -13.22
N ASP A 246 -56.91 -6.26 -12.99
CA ASP A 246 -58.05 -6.48 -13.93
C ASP A 246 -59.39 -6.37 -13.17
N LEU A 247 -59.79 -5.12 -12.90
CA LEU A 247 -61.22 -4.68 -12.73
C LEU A 247 -61.28 -3.18 -12.93
#